data_9c6624aec829725a8590ff16d61a253a
#
_entry.id   9c6624aec829725a8590ff16d61a253a
#
_cell.length_a   1.000
_cell.length_b   1.000
_cell.length_c   1.000
_cell.angle_alpha   90.00
_cell.angle_beta   90.00
_cell.angle_gamma   90.00
#
_symmetry.space_group_name_H-M   'P 1'
#
loop_
_entity.id
_entity.type
_entity.pdbx_description
1 polymer ?
#
loop_
_entity_poly.entity_id
_entity_poly.type
_entity_poly.pdbx_seq_one_letter_code
_entity_poly.pdbx_strand_id
1 'polypeptide(L)'
;TPMTNKSLKVRGVERNLRNPTDTDQLVKGGVLAIENATNGFRVVKSISTWLTNANYNRVEVSVGVSMDFVSRSVRNALDSLKGAKSSPALLSEAVSRTDSILRELSIAEPVGPGILVGDKINPPFKGIEARLEGDVVRVEFQCSPGIPVNYIPIVLHAQPWSGSASI
;
A
#
# COMPACT_ATOMS: atom_id res chain seq x y z
N THR A 1 -7.28 -0.08 3.77
CA THR A 1 -6.82 0.96 4.74
C THR A 1 -5.66 0.41 5.54
N PRO A 2 -4.52 1.16 5.68
CA PRO A 2 -3.37 0.74 6.49
C PRO A 2 -3.77 0.51 7.96
N MET A 3 -3.13 -0.47 8.61
CA MET A 3 -3.38 -0.76 10.04
C MET A 3 -2.47 0.04 10.99
N THR A 4 -1.37 0.59 10.50
CA THR A 4 -0.44 1.42 11.30
C THR A 4 -1.19 2.57 11.98
N ASN A 5 -0.92 2.76 13.25
CA ASN A 5 -1.53 3.80 14.12
C ASN A 5 -3.07 3.71 14.26
N LYS A 6 -3.68 2.58 13.92
CA LYS A 6 -5.12 2.37 14.14
C LYS A 6 -5.40 1.96 15.58
N SER A 7 -6.39 2.61 16.18
CA SER A 7 -6.89 2.23 17.51
C SER A 7 -7.63 0.91 17.46
N LEU A 8 -7.38 0.08 18.46
CA LEU A 8 -8.03 -1.22 18.63
C LEU A 8 -9.03 -1.17 19.77
N LYS A 9 -10.24 -1.65 19.51
CA LYS A 9 -11.28 -1.82 20.54
C LYS A 9 -11.10 -3.18 21.22
N VAL A 10 -10.07 -3.30 22.06
CA VAL A 10 -9.81 -4.49 22.86
C VAL A 10 -9.94 -4.16 24.35
N ARG A 11 -10.34 -5.15 25.17
CA ARG A 11 -10.51 -4.97 26.62
C ARG A 11 -9.18 -4.91 27.37
N GLY A 12 -8.13 -5.48 26.81
CA GLY A 12 -6.79 -5.51 27.36
C GLY A 12 -5.84 -6.29 26.48
N VAL A 13 -4.58 -6.25 26.82
CA VAL A 13 -3.51 -7.03 26.20
C VAL A 13 -2.76 -7.79 27.30
N GLU A 14 -2.29 -8.97 26.99
CA GLU A 14 -1.57 -9.81 27.94
C GLU A 14 -0.29 -9.13 28.43
N ARG A 15 0.44 -8.48 27.51
CA ARG A 15 1.66 -7.73 27.82
C ARG A 15 1.51 -6.27 27.43
N ASN A 16 1.68 -5.40 28.38
CA ASN A 16 1.54 -3.97 28.20
C ASN A 16 2.86 -3.35 27.71
N LEU A 17 2.98 -3.12 26.42
CA LEU A 17 4.15 -2.49 25.81
C LEU A 17 4.00 -0.97 25.89
N ARG A 18 4.85 -0.32 26.68
CA ARG A 18 4.90 1.15 26.81
C ARG A 18 6.28 1.72 26.47
N ASN A 19 7.31 0.89 26.46
CA ASN A 19 8.66 1.30 26.16
C ASN A 19 8.89 1.30 24.64
N PRO A 20 9.23 2.45 24.02
CA PRO A 20 9.53 2.52 22.60
C PRO A 20 10.64 1.56 22.15
N THR A 21 11.64 1.33 22.97
CA THR A 21 12.74 0.41 22.66
C THR A 21 12.26 -1.04 22.47
N ASP A 22 11.33 -1.49 23.31
CA ASP A 22 10.77 -2.84 23.22
C ASP A 22 9.91 -3.00 21.97
N THR A 23 9.10 -1.97 21.65
CA THR A 23 8.27 -1.98 20.44
C THR A 23 9.13 -1.94 19.18
N ASP A 24 10.21 -1.17 19.15
CA ASP A 24 11.14 -1.09 18.03
C ASP A 24 11.85 -2.43 17.78
N GLN A 25 12.27 -3.14 18.84
CA GLN A 25 12.89 -4.46 18.72
C GLN A 25 11.91 -5.48 18.14
N LEU A 26 10.65 -5.49 18.59
CA LEU A 26 9.62 -6.37 18.06
C LEU A 26 9.34 -6.09 16.59
N VAL A 27 9.21 -4.81 16.22
CA VAL A 27 9.00 -4.38 14.83
C VAL A 27 10.19 -4.79 13.95
N LYS A 28 11.44 -4.60 14.41
CA LYS A 28 12.64 -5.06 13.70
C LYS A 28 12.68 -6.58 13.55
N GLY A 29 12.13 -7.31 14.53
CA GLY A 29 11.98 -8.76 14.49
C GLY A 29 10.80 -9.27 13.64
N GLY A 30 10.08 -8.39 12.90
CA GLY A 30 8.97 -8.79 12.06
C GLY A 30 7.68 -9.11 12.84
N VAL A 31 7.55 -8.62 14.06
CA VAL A 31 6.38 -8.84 14.92
C VAL A 31 5.49 -7.60 14.89
N LEU A 32 4.21 -7.79 14.57
CA LEU A 32 3.21 -6.73 14.68
C LEU A 32 2.99 -6.43 16.15
N ALA A 33 3.46 -5.28 16.61
CA ALA A 33 3.35 -4.84 17.99
C ALA A 33 2.10 -3.98 18.21
N ILE A 34 1.45 -4.21 19.36
CA ILE A 34 0.35 -3.40 19.86
C ILE A 34 0.85 -2.68 21.11
N GLU A 35 0.80 -1.36 21.12
CA GLU A 35 1.20 -0.55 22.26
C GLU A 35 0.00 0.05 22.99
N ASN A 36 0.19 0.34 24.27
CA ASN A 36 -0.78 1.08 25.08
C ASN A 36 -0.43 2.57 24.99
N ALA A 37 -1.20 3.31 24.21
CA ALA A 37 -1.11 4.76 24.07
C ALA A 37 -2.10 5.45 25.03
N THR A 38 -1.99 6.78 25.14
CA THR A 38 -2.86 7.60 26.02
C THR A 38 -4.36 7.39 25.76
N ASN A 39 -4.73 7.11 24.52
CA ASN A 39 -6.13 6.95 24.10
C ASN A 39 -6.54 5.47 23.85
N GLY A 40 -5.81 4.52 24.44
CA GLY A 40 -6.09 3.09 24.30
C GLY A 40 -5.02 2.33 23.53
N PHE A 41 -5.37 1.17 23.02
CA PHE A 41 -4.43 0.29 22.30
C PHE A 41 -4.36 0.66 20.82
N ARG A 42 -3.15 0.69 20.27
CA ARG A 42 -2.94 0.92 18.83
C ARG A 42 -1.87 0.01 18.25
N VAL A 43 -1.97 -0.22 16.94
CA VAL A 43 -0.94 -0.93 16.18
C VAL A 43 0.23 0.02 15.94
N VAL A 44 1.44 -0.36 16.35
CA VAL A 44 2.65 0.44 16.15
C VAL A 44 2.97 0.56 14.68
N LYS A 45 3.09 -0.58 13.99
CA LYS A 45 3.36 -0.64 12.55
C LYS A 45 2.78 -1.92 11.95
N SER A 46 2.18 -1.78 10.77
CA SER A 46 1.62 -2.89 10.00
C SER A 46 2.74 -3.57 9.20
N ILE A 47 3.39 -4.56 9.79
CA ILE A 47 4.49 -5.30 9.16
C ILE A 47 4.18 -6.79 9.01
N SER A 48 4.83 -7.39 8.00
CA SER A 48 4.86 -8.83 7.81
C SER A 48 6.11 -9.45 8.48
N THR A 49 6.19 -10.76 8.46
CA THR A 49 7.36 -11.51 8.92
C THR A 49 8.52 -11.52 7.92
N TRP A 50 8.45 -10.72 6.84
CA TRP A 50 9.50 -10.65 5.84
C TRP A 50 10.68 -9.81 6.31
N LEU A 51 11.81 -10.49 6.60
CA LEU A 51 13.02 -9.86 7.14
C LEU A 51 14.21 -9.90 6.17
N THR A 52 14.03 -10.46 4.98
CA THR A 52 15.14 -10.70 4.05
C THR A 52 15.71 -9.41 3.46
N ASN A 53 14.86 -8.42 3.23
CA ASN A 53 15.25 -7.10 2.70
C ASN A 53 14.18 -6.04 3.01
N ALA A 54 14.51 -4.77 2.73
CA ALA A 54 13.61 -3.63 2.96
C ALA A 54 12.60 -3.40 1.81
N ASN A 55 12.18 -4.45 1.10
CA ASN A 55 11.17 -4.31 0.05
C ASN A 55 9.79 -4.04 0.64
N TYR A 56 9.32 -2.81 0.55
CA TYR A 56 8.03 -2.37 1.10
C TYR A 56 6.85 -3.19 0.62
N ASN A 57 6.88 -3.72 -0.61
CA ASN A 57 5.81 -4.57 -1.14
C ASN A 57 5.66 -5.89 -0.37
N ARG A 58 6.66 -6.30 0.40
CA ARG A 58 6.65 -7.52 1.20
C ARG A 58 6.67 -7.26 2.71
N VAL A 59 7.30 -6.16 3.11
CA VAL A 59 7.42 -5.77 4.53
C VAL A 59 6.07 -5.23 5.05
N GLU A 60 5.37 -4.41 4.26
CA GLU A 60 4.14 -3.76 4.68
C GLU A 60 2.91 -4.60 4.32
N VAL A 61 2.17 -5.05 5.33
CA VAL A 61 0.98 -5.90 5.14
C VAL A 61 -0.09 -5.22 4.29
N SER A 62 -0.32 -3.93 4.49
CA SER A 62 -1.32 -3.18 3.74
C SER A 62 -1.01 -3.12 2.24
N VAL A 63 0.26 -3.02 1.88
CA VAL A 63 0.70 -3.08 0.48
C VAL A 63 0.45 -4.45 -0.11
N GLY A 64 0.78 -5.53 0.62
CA GLY A 64 0.49 -6.90 0.20
C GLY A 64 -1.00 -7.13 -0.07
N VAL A 65 -1.86 -6.71 0.85
CA VAL A 65 -3.33 -6.80 0.70
C VAL A 65 -3.83 -6.00 -0.50
N SER A 66 -3.28 -4.79 -0.73
CA SER A 66 -3.62 -3.97 -1.89
C SER A 66 -3.23 -4.65 -3.20
N MET A 67 -2.04 -5.25 -3.29
CA MET A 67 -1.58 -5.97 -4.47
C MET A 67 -2.42 -7.23 -4.76
N ASP A 68 -2.82 -7.96 -3.71
CA ASP A 68 -3.74 -9.08 -3.84
C ASP A 68 -5.12 -8.65 -4.36
N PHE A 69 -5.60 -7.50 -3.89
CA PHE A 69 -6.87 -6.94 -4.37
C PHE A 69 -6.78 -6.54 -5.84
N VAL A 70 -5.72 -5.83 -6.25
CA VAL A 70 -5.46 -5.49 -7.66
C VAL A 70 -5.44 -6.74 -8.52
N SER A 71 -4.68 -7.76 -8.12
CA SER A 71 -4.56 -9.03 -8.86
C SER A 71 -5.90 -9.73 -9.03
N ARG A 72 -6.73 -9.76 -7.97
CA ARG A 72 -8.08 -10.36 -8.03
C ARG A 72 -9.02 -9.55 -8.92
N SER A 73 -8.98 -8.22 -8.83
CA SER A 73 -9.83 -7.34 -9.65
C SER A 73 -9.53 -7.51 -11.13
N VAL A 74 -8.25 -7.54 -11.51
CA VAL A 74 -7.85 -7.78 -12.91
C VAL A 74 -8.25 -9.19 -13.37
N ARG A 75 -8.02 -10.23 -12.55
CA ARG A 75 -8.46 -11.60 -12.90
C ARG A 75 -9.96 -11.68 -13.11
N ASN A 76 -10.76 -11.07 -12.26
CA ASN A 76 -12.21 -11.06 -12.39
C ASN A 76 -12.66 -10.34 -13.67
N ALA A 77 -12.02 -9.23 -14.03
CA ALA A 77 -12.32 -8.48 -15.26
C ALA A 77 -11.99 -9.29 -16.53
N LEU A 78 -10.98 -10.13 -16.46
CA LEU A 78 -10.53 -10.98 -17.57
C LEU A 78 -11.23 -12.36 -17.61
N ASP A 79 -11.96 -12.73 -16.58
CA ASP A 79 -12.54 -14.09 -16.44
C ASP A 79 -13.48 -14.44 -17.59
N SER A 80 -14.24 -13.48 -18.10
CA SER A 80 -15.16 -13.67 -19.23
C SER A 80 -14.45 -13.89 -20.58
N LEU A 81 -13.15 -13.65 -20.67
CA LEU A 81 -12.36 -13.94 -21.88
C LEU A 81 -11.93 -15.40 -21.97
N LYS A 82 -12.09 -16.19 -20.90
CA LYS A 82 -11.79 -17.61 -20.90
C LYS A 82 -12.69 -18.35 -21.89
N GLY A 83 -12.10 -19.24 -22.68
CA GLY A 83 -12.81 -19.99 -23.71
C GLY A 83 -13.02 -19.26 -25.04
N ALA A 84 -12.64 -17.99 -25.15
CA ALA A 84 -12.64 -17.28 -26.41
C ALA A 84 -11.52 -17.78 -27.34
N LYS A 85 -11.73 -17.68 -28.66
CA LYS A 85 -10.69 -18.03 -29.64
C LYS A 85 -9.54 -17.02 -29.56
N SER A 86 -8.31 -17.54 -29.59
CA SER A 86 -7.12 -16.71 -29.64
C SER A 86 -7.11 -15.83 -30.90
N SER A 87 -6.98 -14.52 -30.71
CA SER A 87 -6.94 -13.54 -31.79
C SER A 87 -6.24 -12.26 -31.30
N PRO A 88 -5.71 -11.42 -32.22
CA PRO A 88 -5.18 -10.10 -31.84
C PRO A 88 -6.25 -9.23 -31.15
N ALA A 89 -7.52 -9.35 -31.54
CA ALA A 89 -8.62 -8.63 -30.92
C ALA A 89 -8.80 -9.02 -29.43
N LEU A 90 -8.65 -10.32 -29.10
CA LEU A 90 -8.72 -10.81 -27.72
C LEU A 90 -7.61 -10.19 -26.86
N LEU A 91 -6.39 -10.08 -27.39
CA LEU A 91 -5.27 -9.44 -26.66
C LEU A 91 -5.53 -7.96 -26.44
N SER A 92 -6.02 -7.25 -27.45
CA SER A 92 -6.38 -5.83 -27.33
C SER A 92 -7.50 -5.63 -26.30
N GLU A 93 -8.48 -6.52 -26.27
CA GLU A 93 -9.55 -6.47 -25.27
C GLU A 93 -9.04 -6.73 -23.85
N ALA A 94 -8.11 -7.69 -23.68
CA ALA A 94 -7.49 -7.95 -22.39
C ALA A 94 -6.71 -6.73 -21.87
N VAL A 95 -5.95 -6.06 -22.73
CA VAL A 95 -5.26 -4.79 -22.40
C VAL A 95 -6.25 -3.71 -21.99
N SER A 96 -7.30 -3.50 -22.79
CA SER A 96 -8.30 -2.45 -22.54
C SER A 96 -9.07 -2.66 -21.23
N ARG A 97 -9.45 -3.91 -20.92
CA ARG A 97 -10.13 -4.24 -19.65
C ARG A 97 -9.19 -4.05 -18.46
N THR A 98 -7.93 -4.45 -18.60
CA THR A 98 -6.92 -4.24 -17.56
C THR A 98 -6.71 -2.75 -17.31
N ASP A 99 -6.55 -1.93 -18.35
CA ASP A 99 -6.41 -0.47 -18.25
C ASP A 99 -7.63 0.14 -17.52
N SER A 100 -8.85 -0.24 -17.89
CA SER A 100 -10.07 0.26 -17.27
C SER A 100 -10.12 -0.01 -15.77
N ILE A 101 -9.81 -1.24 -15.34
CA ILE A 101 -9.78 -1.61 -13.92
C ILE A 101 -8.68 -0.85 -13.17
N LEU A 102 -7.48 -0.75 -13.74
CA LEU A 102 -6.38 -0.05 -13.09
C LEU A 102 -6.67 1.45 -12.94
N ARG A 103 -7.35 2.08 -13.92
CA ARG A 103 -7.85 3.45 -13.79
C ARG A 103 -8.84 3.61 -12.67
N GLU A 104 -9.82 2.70 -12.57
CA GLU A 104 -10.80 2.70 -11.48
C GLU A 104 -10.12 2.60 -10.11
N LEU A 105 -9.13 1.71 -9.97
CA LEU A 105 -8.36 1.52 -8.74
C LEU A 105 -7.43 2.70 -8.40
N SER A 106 -7.17 3.59 -9.37
CA SER A 106 -6.35 4.79 -9.21
C SER A 106 -7.14 6.04 -8.83
N ILE A 107 -8.47 5.99 -8.86
CA ILE A 107 -9.31 7.12 -8.47
C ILE A 107 -9.11 7.38 -6.98
N ALA A 108 -8.73 8.64 -6.65
CA ALA A 108 -8.44 9.03 -5.28
C ALA A 108 -9.68 8.99 -4.37
N GLU A 109 -9.46 8.71 -3.09
CA GLU A 109 -10.49 8.84 -2.07
C GLU A 109 -10.96 10.31 -1.95
N PRO A 110 -12.23 10.60 -1.66
CA PRO A 110 -13.32 9.67 -1.33
C PRO A 110 -14.12 9.15 -2.54
N VAL A 111 -13.79 9.57 -3.77
CA VAL A 111 -14.54 9.22 -4.97
C VAL A 111 -14.29 7.77 -5.41
N GLY A 112 -13.06 7.32 -5.27
CA GLY A 112 -12.63 5.97 -5.61
C GLY A 112 -11.87 5.28 -4.48
N PRO A 113 -11.35 4.06 -4.73
CA PRO A 113 -10.68 3.28 -3.71
C PRO A 113 -9.26 3.77 -3.34
N GLY A 114 -8.61 4.60 -4.18
CA GLY A 114 -7.28 5.14 -3.92
C GLY A 114 -6.19 4.11 -3.67
N ILE A 115 -6.31 2.92 -4.28
CA ILE A 115 -5.39 1.79 -4.02
C ILE A 115 -4.06 2.02 -4.74
N LEU A 116 -4.13 2.50 -5.98
CA LEU A 116 -2.96 2.84 -6.78
C LEU A 116 -2.75 4.36 -6.74
N VAL A 117 -1.52 4.77 -6.50
CA VAL A 117 -1.15 6.17 -6.31
C VAL A 117 -0.11 6.57 -7.35
N GLY A 118 -0.28 7.74 -7.93
CA GLY A 118 0.67 8.27 -8.90
C GLY A 118 0.41 9.74 -9.22
N ASP A 119 1.30 10.30 -10.01
CA ASP A 119 1.23 11.65 -10.53
C ASP A 119 1.49 11.67 -12.05
N LYS A 120 1.63 12.85 -12.65
CA LYS A 120 1.90 13.00 -14.09
C LYS A 120 3.28 12.49 -14.50
N ILE A 121 4.25 12.48 -13.60
CA ILE A 121 5.63 12.03 -13.87
C ILE A 121 5.73 10.52 -13.58
N ASN A 122 5.13 10.08 -12.49
CA ASN A 122 5.12 8.70 -12.05
C ASN A 122 3.67 8.20 -12.04
N PRO A 123 3.16 7.68 -13.16
CA PRO A 123 1.77 7.24 -13.25
C PRO A 123 1.48 6.07 -12.30
N PRO A 124 0.23 5.91 -11.83
CA PRO A 124 -0.14 4.86 -10.88
C PRO A 124 0.04 3.45 -11.44
N PHE A 125 0.06 3.33 -12.76
CA PHE A 125 0.39 2.09 -13.48
C PHE A 125 0.92 2.40 -14.86
N LYS A 126 1.66 1.43 -15.44
CA LYS A 126 2.25 1.56 -16.79
C LYS A 126 2.61 0.18 -17.36
N GLY A 127 2.88 0.15 -18.68
CA GLY A 127 3.45 -1.03 -19.34
C GLY A 127 2.47 -2.21 -19.35
N ILE A 128 1.18 -1.96 -19.68
CA ILE A 128 0.21 -3.03 -19.83
C ILE A 128 0.47 -3.74 -21.16
N GLU A 129 0.85 -5.01 -21.08
CA GLU A 129 1.09 -5.86 -22.23
C GLU A 129 0.31 -7.17 -22.10
N ALA A 130 -0.26 -7.63 -23.20
CA ALA A 130 -0.87 -8.95 -23.27
C ALA A 130 -0.19 -9.79 -24.36
N ARG A 131 0.20 -11.00 -24.02
CA ARG A 131 0.87 -11.94 -24.93
C ARG A 131 0.15 -13.28 -24.92
N LEU A 132 0.11 -13.93 -26.07
CA LEU A 132 -0.39 -15.28 -26.20
C LEU A 132 0.78 -16.27 -26.13
N GLU A 133 0.75 -17.16 -25.16
CA GLU A 133 1.72 -18.24 -24.99
C GLU A 133 0.98 -19.59 -25.05
N GLY A 134 0.87 -20.15 -26.25
CA GLY A 134 0.07 -21.37 -26.47
C GLY A 134 -1.43 -21.12 -26.27
N ASP A 135 -2.00 -21.67 -25.24
CA ASP A 135 -3.42 -21.52 -24.82
C ASP A 135 -3.59 -20.53 -23.66
N VAL A 136 -2.50 -19.87 -23.23
CA VAL A 136 -2.49 -18.93 -22.10
C VAL A 136 -2.34 -17.49 -22.60
N VAL A 137 -3.23 -16.61 -22.19
CA VAL A 137 -3.06 -15.16 -22.32
C VAL A 137 -2.37 -14.65 -21.08
N ARG A 138 -1.11 -14.24 -21.22
CA ARG A 138 -0.34 -13.58 -20.14
C ARG A 138 -0.52 -12.08 -20.22
N VAL A 139 -0.95 -11.47 -19.12
CA VAL A 139 -1.05 -10.02 -18.99
C VAL A 139 -0.04 -9.56 -17.95
N GLU A 140 0.82 -8.61 -18.32
CA GLU A 140 1.86 -8.02 -17.48
C GLU A 140 1.65 -6.52 -17.39
N PHE A 141 1.87 -5.95 -16.21
CA PHE A 141 1.82 -4.52 -15.97
C PHE A 141 2.60 -4.14 -14.73
N GLN A 142 2.98 -2.87 -14.63
CA GLN A 142 3.59 -2.30 -13.44
C GLN A 142 2.59 -1.37 -12.77
N CYS A 143 2.48 -1.43 -11.45
CA CYS A 143 1.61 -0.54 -10.69
C CYS A 143 2.25 -0.08 -9.38
N SER A 144 1.82 1.07 -8.88
CA SER A 144 2.33 1.73 -7.69
C SER A 144 1.27 1.72 -6.60
N PRO A 145 1.29 0.75 -5.65
CA PRO A 145 0.36 0.74 -4.53
C PRO A 145 0.64 1.90 -3.57
N GLY A 146 -0.40 2.41 -2.93
CA GLY A 146 -0.28 3.40 -1.87
C GLY A 146 0.47 2.83 -0.66
N ILE A 147 1.63 3.40 -0.34
CA ILE A 147 2.43 3.02 0.84
C ILE A 147 2.04 3.93 2.00
N PRO A 148 1.72 3.39 3.19
CA PRO A 148 1.39 4.21 4.34
C PRO A 148 2.61 5.01 4.82
N VAL A 149 2.39 6.25 5.24
CA VAL A 149 3.41 7.06 5.91
C VAL A 149 3.53 6.57 7.35
N ASN A 150 4.67 5.99 7.69
CA ASN A 150 4.94 5.46 9.02
C ASN A 150 5.68 6.45 9.93
N TYR A 151 6.46 7.40 9.36
CA TYR A 151 7.26 8.37 10.10
C TYR A 151 7.17 9.75 9.47
N ILE A 152 7.03 10.76 10.31
CA ILE A 152 7.04 12.16 9.91
C ILE A 152 8.15 12.86 10.71
N PRO A 153 9.41 12.93 10.20
CA PRO A 153 10.46 13.68 10.86
C PRO A 153 10.15 15.18 10.77
N ILE A 154 10.22 15.86 11.90
CA ILE A 154 10.07 17.32 11.98
C ILE A 154 11.40 17.92 12.39
N VAL A 155 11.96 18.79 11.55
CA VAL A 155 13.16 19.56 11.88
C VAL A 155 12.74 20.99 12.24
N LEU A 156 12.99 21.37 13.49
CA LEU A 156 12.69 22.70 13.99
C LEU A 156 13.98 23.51 14.12
N HIS A 157 14.07 24.60 13.39
CA HIS A 157 15.15 25.59 13.55
C HIS A 157 14.64 26.73 14.41
N ALA A 158 15.09 26.78 15.68
CA ALA A 158 14.80 27.91 16.56
C ALA A 158 15.73 29.08 16.21
N GLN A 159 15.14 30.23 15.91
CA GLN A 159 15.88 31.50 15.80
C GLN A 159 15.61 32.34 17.03
N PRO A 160 16.67 32.86 17.72
CA PRO A 160 16.46 33.78 18.81
C PRO A 160 15.81 35.07 18.27
N TRP A 161 14.83 35.57 18.99
CA TRP A 161 14.25 36.86 18.68
C TRP A 161 15.28 37.97 18.95
N SER A 162 15.61 38.75 17.92
CA SER A 162 16.48 39.95 18.05
C SER A 162 15.62 41.19 17.79
N GLY A 163 15.07 41.75 18.82
CA GLY A 163 14.34 43.01 18.75
C GLY A 163 15.15 44.13 19.36
N SER A 164 15.18 45.32 18.73
CA SER A 164 15.59 46.57 19.34
C SER A 164 14.35 47.41 19.67
N ALA A 165 14.23 47.88 20.90
CA ALA A 165 13.27 48.92 21.25
C ALA A 165 13.96 50.28 21.10
N SER A 166 13.43 51.16 20.25
CA SER A 166 13.75 52.57 20.24
C SER A 166 12.66 53.34 21.00
N ILE A 167 13.07 54.17 21.92
CA ILE A 167 12.20 55.13 22.62
C ILE A 167 12.09 56.40 21.79
#